data_ec6a33d8e8d7a2b4a147b70044e3aded
#
_entry.id   ec6a33d8e8d7a2b4a147b70044e3aded
#
_cell.length_a   1.000
_cell.length_b   1.000
_cell.length_c   1.000
_cell.angle_alpha   90.00
_cell.angle_beta   90.00
_cell.angle_gamma   90.00
#
_symmetry.space_group_name_H-M   'P 1'
#
loop_
_entity.id
_entity.type
_entity.pdbx_description
1 polymer ?
#
loop_
_entity_poly.entity_id
_entity_poly.type
_entity_poly.pdbx_seq_one_letter_code
_entity_poly.pdbx_strand_id
1 'polypeptide(L)'
;GIAAPYLASDNPDQIEELLTYPVTTGVADHAGGYAGALGEFYASATARLAHHLDQGRSVAVLSLGDPMLYSSYQHLHRALADRYPTTVIPGVTSITAAAASVGRPLVEKDETLGVIPGTLSEEELVQRLSQSDGAVVMKLGRTFPTVRRALVRAGQADRAYVVVRATMEGEQVIPLLEVDPAAVPYFAVAVVPSPTDSELRRSTEGSVERSK
;
A
#
# COMPACT_ATOMS: atom_id res chain seq x y z
N GLY A 1 -7.09 18.21 0.23
CA GLY A 1 -6.62 16.81 0.31
C GLY A 1 -7.77 15.82 0.10
N ILE A 2 -7.48 14.53 -0.05
CA ILE A 2 -8.49 13.48 -0.34
C ILE A 2 -9.58 13.41 0.74
N ALA A 3 -9.23 13.65 1.99
CA ALA A 3 -10.17 13.62 3.12
C ALA A 3 -11.02 14.91 3.27
N ALA A 4 -10.61 16.01 2.65
CA ALA A 4 -11.28 17.30 2.84
C ALA A 4 -12.80 17.29 2.56
N PRO A 5 -13.32 16.59 1.52
CA PRO A 5 -14.76 16.53 1.28
C PRO A 5 -15.57 15.81 2.37
N TYR A 6 -14.90 15.06 3.25
CA TYR A 6 -15.56 14.28 4.32
C TYR A 6 -15.44 14.95 5.70
N LEU A 7 -14.81 16.12 5.77
CA LEU A 7 -14.77 16.89 7.01
C LEU A 7 -16.09 17.65 7.18
N ALA A 8 -16.60 17.69 8.42
CA ALA A 8 -17.80 18.43 8.71
C ALA A 8 -17.54 19.93 8.52
N SER A 9 -18.26 20.56 7.59
CA SER A 9 -18.12 22.00 7.29
C SER A 9 -18.98 22.88 8.20
N ASP A 10 -19.87 22.29 8.98
CA ASP A 10 -20.88 22.94 9.79
C ASP A 10 -20.58 22.94 11.31
N ASN A 11 -19.43 22.40 11.71
CA ASN A 11 -18.99 22.45 13.10
C ASN A 11 -18.01 23.62 13.31
N PRO A 12 -18.47 24.75 13.90
CA PRO A 12 -17.62 25.94 14.09
C PRO A 12 -16.48 25.73 15.10
N ASP A 13 -16.58 24.72 15.95
CA ASP A 13 -15.57 24.38 16.96
C ASP A 13 -14.52 23.39 16.46
N GLN A 14 -14.67 22.89 15.23
CA GLN A 14 -13.71 21.96 14.63
C GLN A 14 -12.44 22.70 14.21
N ILE A 15 -11.31 22.21 14.71
CA ILE A 15 -9.98 22.69 14.30
C ILE A 15 -9.42 21.71 13.26
N GLU A 16 -9.21 22.20 12.04
CA GLU A 16 -8.49 21.44 11.02
C GLU A 16 -7.00 21.72 11.12
N GLU A 17 -6.22 20.68 11.32
CA GLU A 17 -4.78 20.78 11.41
C GLU A 17 -4.10 19.90 10.35
N LEU A 18 -3.43 20.55 9.39
CA LEU A 18 -2.68 19.87 8.35
C LEU A 18 -1.27 19.52 8.83
N LEU A 19 -0.98 18.23 8.91
CA LEU A 19 0.36 17.70 9.17
C LEU A 19 1.01 17.33 7.84
N THR A 20 1.84 18.24 7.31
CA THR A 20 2.47 18.07 6.00
C THR A 20 3.79 17.31 6.13
N TYR A 21 3.90 16.19 5.42
CA TYR A 21 5.15 15.43 5.35
C TYR A 21 6.27 16.25 4.70
N PRO A 22 7.48 16.22 5.27
CA PRO A 22 8.60 17.02 4.75
C PRO A 22 9.06 16.56 3.37
N VAL A 23 8.92 15.26 3.06
CA VAL A 23 9.31 14.68 1.77
C VAL A 23 8.36 13.54 1.42
N THR A 24 7.74 13.59 0.23
CA THR A 24 6.93 12.50 -0.33
C THR A 24 7.71 11.71 -1.38
N THR A 25 8.56 12.39 -2.15
CA THR A 25 9.41 11.80 -3.19
C THR A 25 10.68 12.64 -3.32
N GLY A 26 11.87 12.02 -3.39
CA GLY A 26 13.12 12.73 -3.62
C GLY A 26 14.10 12.71 -2.46
N VAL A 27 15.03 13.64 -2.47
CA VAL A 27 16.08 13.82 -1.44
C VAL A 27 15.59 14.84 -0.42
N ALA A 28 15.63 14.48 0.86
CA ALA A 28 15.30 15.41 1.93
C ALA A 28 16.44 16.44 2.09
N ASP A 29 16.10 17.73 2.11
CA ASP A 29 17.02 18.80 2.50
C ASP A 29 17.08 18.87 4.04
N HIS A 30 17.74 17.88 4.64
CA HIS A 30 17.88 17.76 6.08
C HIS A 30 19.24 17.14 6.43
N ALA A 31 19.94 17.64 7.47
CA ALA A 31 21.26 17.16 7.89
C ALA A 31 21.28 15.65 8.23
N GLY A 32 20.18 15.10 8.76
CA GLY A 32 19.96 13.66 8.99
C GLY A 32 19.36 12.90 7.82
N GLY A 33 19.29 13.50 6.63
CA GLY A 33 18.66 12.92 5.46
C GLY A 33 17.16 12.65 5.65
N TYR A 34 16.63 11.70 4.86
CA TYR A 34 15.20 11.35 4.88
C TYR A 34 14.72 10.86 6.27
N ALA A 35 15.52 10.03 6.94
CA ALA A 35 15.16 9.48 8.25
C ALA A 35 15.09 10.58 9.33
N GLY A 36 16.05 11.53 9.29
CA GLY A 36 16.08 12.67 10.21
C GLY A 36 14.88 13.59 10.01
N ALA A 37 14.56 13.94 8.77
CA ALA A 37 13.39 14.76 8.43
C ALA A 37 12.07 14.12 8.89
N LEU A 38 11.91 12.81 8.70
CA LEU A 38 10.74 12.08 9.19
C LEU A 38 10.69 12.02 10.72
N GLY A 39 11.82 11.79 11.39
CA GLY A 39 11.90 11.77 12.86
C GLY A 39 11.44 13.10 13.46
N GLU A 40 11.94 14.22 12.95
CA GLU A 40 11.54 15.56 13.37
C GLU A 40 10.06 15.83 13.10
N PHE A 41 9.57 15.46 11.93
CA PHE A 41 8.15 15.57 11.60
C PHE A 41 7.27 14.81 12.60
N TYR A 42 7.58 13.53 12.89
CA TYR A 42 6.76 12.75 13.82
C TYR A 42 6.85 13.28 15.26
N ALA A 43 8.01 13.75 15.69
CA ALA A 43 8.15 14.37 17.01
C ALA A 43 7.28 15.63 17.12
N SER A 44 7.35 16.51 16.13
CA SER A 44 6.53 17.73 16.06
C SER A 44 5.03 17.40 15.99
N ALA A 45 4.62 16.49 15.10
CA ALA A 45 3.23 16.06 14.96
C ALA A 45 2.68 15.47 16.28
N THR A 46 3.47 14.60 16.94
CA THR A 46 3.11 14.00 18.24
C THR A 46 2.89 15.08 19.30
N ALA A 47 3.80 16.06 19.39
CA ALA A 47 3.69 17.16 20.37
C ALA A 47 2.44 18.02 20.15
N ARG A 48 2.11 18.32 18.88
CA ARG A 48 0.90 19.08 18.52
C ARG A 48 -0.37 18.33 18.89
N LEU A 49 -0.47 17.03 18.57
CA LEU A 49 -1.62 16.21 18.94
C LEU A 49 -1.76 16.07 20.47
N ALA A 50 -0.63 15.82 21.16
CA ALA A 50 -0.62 15.76 22.63
C ALA A 50 -1.11 17.07 23.26
N HIS A 51 -0.71 18.22 22.73
CA HIS A 51 -1.18 19.52 23.20
C HIS A 51 -2.71 19.66 23.12
N HIS A 52 -3.35 19.19 22.05
CA HIS A 52 -4.81 19.16 21.97
C HIS A 52 -5.42 18.23 23.02
N LEU A 53 -4.87 17.02 23.15
CA LEU A 53 -5.37 16.01 24.10
C LEU A 53 -5.20 16.45 25.56
N ASP A 54 -4.08 17.09 25.91
CA ASP A 54 -3.81 17.63 27.26
C ASP A 54 -4.79 18.77 27.64
N GLN A 55 -5.39 19.41 26.64
CA GLN A 55 -6.46 20.42 26.84
C GLN A 55 -7.86 19.79 26.90
N GLY A 56 -7.96 18.46 26.96
CA GLY A 56 -9.24 17.74 27.04
C GLY A 56 -10.01 17.69 25.72
N ARG A 57 -9.38 18.04 24.60
CA ARG A 57 -10.01 17.94 23.28
C ARG A 57 -9.92 16.52 22.74
N SER A 58 -10.88 16.13 21.92
CA SER A 58 -10.81 14.90 21.13
C SER A 58 -10.09 15.17 19.80
N VAL A 59 -9.25 14.25 19.37
CA VAL A 59 -8.49 14.34 18.12
C VAL A 59 -8.84 13.17 17.23
N ALA A 60 -9.17 13.44 15.97
CA ALA A 60 -9.31 12.43 14.91
C ALA A 60 -8.15 12.55 13.91
N VAL A 61 -7.37 11.49 13.75
CA VAL A 61 -6.32 11.41 12.71
C VAL A 61 -6.86 10.64 11.53
N LEU A 62 -6.96 11.31 10.38
CA LEU A 62 -7.48 10.69 9.15
C LEU A 62 -6.35 10.01 8.38
N SER A 63 -6.59 8.76 8.00
CA SER A 63 -5.68 7.96 7.18
C SER A 63 -6.37 7.48 5.92
N LEU A 64 -5.67 7.48 4.78
CA LEU A 64 -6.15 6.85 3.57
C LEU A 64 -5.88 5.35 3.64
N GLY A 65 -6.91 4.53 3.42
CA GLY A 65 -6.84 3.08 3.60
C GLY A 65 -7.01 2.68 5.06
N ASP A 66 -6.24 1.71 5.52
CA ASP A 66 -6.27 1.23 6.90
C ASP A 66 -5.15 1.87 7.73
N PRO A 67 -5.43 2.43 8.92
CA PRO A 67 -4.43 3.12 9.74
C PRO A 67 -3.34 2.19 10.28
N MET A 68 -3.56 0.88 10.34
CA MET A 68 -2.62 -0.09 10.91
C MET A 68 -1.83 -0.86 9.84
N LEU A 69 -2.09 -0.63 8.53
CA LEU A 69 -1.39 -1.31 7.43
C LEU A 69 -0.59 -0.31 6.57
N TYR A 70 0.75 -0.32 6.71
CA TYR A 70 1.68 0.58 5.98
C TYR A 70 1.33 2.07 6.08
N SER A 71 0.58 2.47 7.09
CA SER A 71 0.20 3.85 7.35
C SER A 71 1.22 4.57 8.22
N SER A 72 1.44 5.83 7.92
CA SER A 72 2.24 6.73 8.74
C SER A 72 1.63 6.99 10.12
N TYR A 73 0.33 6.79 10.30
CA TYR A 73 -0.35 6.87 11.59
C TYR A 73 0.29 5.98 12.66
N GLN A 74 0.86 4.82 12.28
CA GLN A 74 1.48 3.89 13.22
C GLN A 74 2.57 4.55 14.11
N HIS A 75 3.26 5.56 13.59
CA HIS A 75 4.26 6.31 14.37
C HIS A 75 3.59 7.16 15.47
N LEU A 76 2.50 7.83 15.13
CA LEU A 76 1.70 8.62 16.10
C LEU A 76 1.04 7.70 17.12
N HIS A 77 0.49 6.57 16.66
CA HIS A 77 -0.13 5.57 17.54
C HIS A 77 0.84 5.08 18.61
N ARG A 78 2.05 4.66 18.23
CA ARG A 78 3.07 4.20 19.19
C ARG A 78 3.48 5.28 20.19
N ALA A 79 3.44 6.54 19.80
CA ALA A 79 3.85 7.65 20.66
C ALA A 79 2.74 8.11 21.63
N LEU A 80 1.46 7.89 21.30
CA LEU A 80 0.33 8.50 22.01
C LEU A 80 -0.59 7.50 22.71
N ALA A 81 -0.74 6.25 22.19
CA ALA A 81 -1.76 5.32 22.63
C ALA A 81 -1.59 4.86 24.09
N ASP A 82 -0.37 4.82 24.62
CA ASP A 82 -0.12 4.50 26.03
C ASP A 82 -0.47 5.65 26.98
N ARG A 83 -0.57 6.88 26.46
CA ARG A 83 -0.85 8.09 27.23
C ARG A 83 -2.30 8.54 27.17
N TYR A 84 -2.98 8.25 26.07
CA TYR A 84 -4.34 8.71 25.80
C TYR A 84 -5.24 7.58 25.34
N PRO A 85 -6.50 7.49 25.81
CA PRO A 85 -7.47 6.53 25.30
C PRO A 85 -7.61 6.68 23.79
N THR A 86 -7.34 5.60 23.07
CA THR A 86 -7.28 5.60 21.61
C THR A 86 -8.16 4.50 21.03
N THR A 87 -8.99 4.85 20.05
CA THR A 87 -9.77 3.90 19.27
C THR A 87 -9.28 3.94 17.82
N VAL A 88 -8.95 2.77 17.26
CA VAL A 88 -8.60 2.62 15.85
C VAL A 88 -9.82 2.11 15.10
N ILE A 89 -10.24 2.85 14.09
CA ILE A 89 -11.33 2.43 13.19
C ILE A 89 -10.67 1.80 11.96
N PRO A 90 -10.90 0.50 11.69
CA PRO A 90 -10.32 -0.15 10.52
C PRO A 90 -10.88 0.42 9.22
N GLY A 91 -10.05 0.45 8.20
CA GLY A 91 -10.42 0.95 6.87
C GLY A 91 -10.26 -0.12 5.79
N VAL A 92 -10.75 0.19 4.60
CA VAL A 92 -10.53 -0.64 3.41
C VAL A 92 -9.11 -0.39 2.91
N THR A 93 -8.29 -1.44 2.86
CA THR A 93 -6.90 -1.35 2.41
C THR A 93 -6.83 -1.24 0.88
N SER A 94 -5.77 -0.63 0.35
CA SER A 94 -5.52 -0.66 -1.10
C SER A 94 -5.34 -2.07 -1.66
N ILE A 95 -5.02 -3.06 -0.83
CA ILE A 95 -4.89 -4.48 -1.19
C ILE A 95 -6.24 -5.03 -1.63
N THR A 96 -7.25 -4.91 -0.76
CA THR A 96 -8.61 -5.40 -1.02
C THR A 96 -9.35 -4.52 -2.03
N ALA A 97 -9.13 -3.20 -1.99
CA ALA A 97 -9.65 -2.27 -2.98
C ALA A 97 -9.17 -2.62 -4.40
N ALA A 98 -7.87 -2.86 -4.58
CA ALA A 98 -7.31 -3.24 -5.88
C ALA A 98 -7.82 -4.59 -6.37
N ALA A 99 -8.03 -5.57 -5.49
CA ALA A 99 -8.65 -6.84 -5.86
C ALA A 99 -10.09 -6.67 -6.37
N ALA A 100 -10.86 -5.79 -5.70
CA ALA A 100 -12.20 -5.44 -6.14
C ALA A 100 -12.20 -4.77 -7.51
N SER A 101 -11.25 -3.86 -7.78
CA SER A 101 -11.07 -3.22 -9.10
C SER A 101 -10.72 -4.24 -10.19
N VAL A 102 -9.89 -5.24 -9.89
CA VAL A 102 -9.55 -6.34 -10.82
C VAL A 102 -10.75 -7.29 -11.02
N GLY A 103 -11.66 -7.37 -10.04
CA GLY A 103 -12.81 -8.29 -10.09
C GLY A 103 -12.42 -9.76 -9.91
N ARG A 104 -11.27 -10.04 -9.24
CA ARG A 104 -10.79 -11.40 -8.97
C ARG A 104 -10.44 -11.56 -7.49
N PRO A 105 -10.73 -12.72 -6.86
CA PRO A 105 -10.29 -13.00 -5.51
C PRO A 105 -8.76 -13.03 -5.44
N LEU A 106 -8.21 -12.54 -4.31
CA LEU A 106 -6.77 -12.61 -4.06
C LEU A 106 -6.34 -14.05 -3.75
N VAL A 107 -7.09 -14.71 -2.88
CA VAL A 107 -6.86 -16.08 -2.43
C VAL A 107 -8.19 -16.72 -2.06
N GLU A 108 -8.22 -18.07 -2.11
CA GLU A 108 -9.36 -18.87 -1.70
C GLU A 108 -8.91 -20.03 -0.78
N LYS A 109 -9.80 -20.50 0.06
CA LYS A 109 -9.61 -21.68 0.93
C LYS A 109 -8.28 -21.68 1.69
N ASP A 110 -7.39 -22.62 1.37
CA ASP A 110 -6.10 -22.85 2.04
C ASP A 110 -4.94 -22.08 1.36
N GLU A 111 -5.23 -21.23 0.37
CA GLU A 111 -4.24 -20.44 -0.33
C GLU A 111 -3.67 -19.32 0.55
N THR A 112 -2.42 -18.99 0.30
CA THR A 112 -1.68 -17.97 1.04
C THR A 112 -1.58 -16.66 0.27
N LEU A 113 -1.78 -15.53 0.97
CA LEU A 113 -1.63 -14.18 0.41
C LEU A 113 -0.28 -13.57 0.82
N GLY A 114 0.54 -13.25 -0.17
CA GLY A 114 1.76 -12.45 0.02
C GLY A 114 1.49 -10.95 -0.08
N VAL A 115 1.74 -10.18 1.00
CA VAL A 115 1.76 -8.72 0.95
C VAL A 115 3.21 -8.25 0.98
N ILE A 116 3.73 -7.80 -0.16
CA ILE A 116 5.16 -7.70 -0.43
C ILE A 116 5.53 -6.23 -0.73
N PRO A 117 6.51 -5.63 0.00
CA PRO A 117 7.05 -4.33 -0.38
C PRO A 117 7.88 -4.43 -1.66
N GLY A 118 7.57 -3.65 -2.69
CA GLY A 118 8.31 -3.61 -3.95
C GLY A 118 9.72 -3.00 -3.83
N THR A 119 10.11 -2.57 -2.63
CA THR A 119 11.44 -2.04 -2.31
C THR A 119 12.48 -3.11 -1.98
N LEU A 120 12.08 -4.39 -1.92
CA LEU A 120 12.98 -5.51 -1.73
C LEU A 120 13.87 -5.74 -2.96
N SER A 121 14.94 -6.50 -2.79
CA SER A 121 15.78 -6.97 -3.92
C SER A 121 14.96 -7.87 -4.86
N GLU A 122 15.41 -7.98 -6.10
CA GLU A 122 14.72 -8.83 -7.10
C GLU A 122 14.66 -10.31 -6.64
N GLU A 123 15.73 -10.80 -6.04
CA GLU A 123 15.82 -12.15 -5.49
C GLU A 123 14.82 -12.40 -4.37
N GLU A 124 14.72 -11.48 -3.42
CA GLU A 124 13.74 -11.56 -2.32
C GLU A 124 12.31 -11.47 -2.84
N LEU A 125 12.05 -10.62 -3.84
CA LEU A 125 10.75 -10.53 -4.50
C LEU A 125 10.37 -11.87 -5.14
N VAL A 126 11.26 -12.46 -5.95
CA VAL A 126 11.04 -13.78 -6.58
C VAL A 126 10.76 -14.84 -5.53
N GLN A 127 11.55 -14.90 -4.47
CA GLN A 127 11.37 -15.88 -3.39
C GLN A 127 9.98 -15.76 -2.74
N ARG A 128 9.59 -14.55 -2.35
CA ARG A 128 8.30 -14.32 -1.69
C ARG A 128 7.11 -14.55 -2.60
N LEU A 129 7.21 -14.13 -3.86
CA LEU A 129 6.20 -14.38 -4.87
C LEU A 129 5.99 -15.89 -5.10
N SER A 130 7.08 -16.65 -5.22
CA SER A 130 7.01 -18.10 -5.45
C SER A 130 6.45 -18.89 -4.24
N GLN A 131 6.39 -18.29 -3.06
CA GLN A 131 5.84 -18.88 -1.84
C GLN A 131 4.38 -18.51 -1.58
N SER A 132 3.75 -17.73 -2.45
CA SER A 132 2.40 -17.22 -2.28
C SER A 132 1.52 -17.61 -3.47
N ASP A 133 0.30 -18.03 -3.19
CA ASP A 133 -0.68 -18.36 -4.22
C ASP A 133 -1.25 -17.10 -4.86
N GLY A 134 -1.63 -16.13 -4.05
CA GLY A 134 -1.94 -14.77 -4.44
C GLY A 134 -0.95 -13.78 -3.84
N ALA A 135 -0.75 -12.62 -4.48
CA ALA A 135 0.13 -11.59 -3.96
C ALA A 135 -0.34 -10.17 -4.27
N VAL A 136 0.02 -9.24 -3.39
CA VAL A 136 -0.05 -7.80 -3.69
C VAL A 136 1.31 -7.17 -3.41
N VAL A 137 1.91 -6.57 -4.45
CA VAL A 137 3.16 -5.84 -4.32
C VAL A 137 2.87 -4.35 -4.20
N MET A 138 3.26 -3.78 -3.07
CA MET A 138 3.06 -2.37 -2.74
C MET A 138 4.32 -1.55 -2.95
N LYS A 139 4.19 -0.21 -2.94
CA LYS A 139 5.31 0.74 -3.09
C LYS A 139 6.04 0.57 -4.43
N LEU A 140 5.28 0.51 -5.53
CA LEU A 140 5.81 0.30 -6.87
C LEU A 140 6.70 1.47 -7.32
N GLY A 141 6.13 2.59 -7.68
CA GLY A 141 6.86 3.77 -8.13
C GLY A 141 8.14 3.43 -8.91
N ARG A 142 9.28 3.92 -8.45
CA ARG A 142 10.61 3.69 -9.06
C ARG A 142 11.07 2.23 -9.07
N THR A 143 10.49 1.37 -8.24
CA THR A 143 10.87 -0.04 -8.14
C THR A 143 10.12 -0.94 -9.13
N PHE A 144 9.13 -0.40 -9.84
CA PHE A 144 8.30 -1.17 -10.76
C PHE A 144 9.08 -2.01 -11.78
N PRO A 145 10.16 -1.52 -12.42
CA PRO A 145 10.94 -2.36 -13.34
C PRO A 145 11.50 -3.62 -12.68
N THR A 146 11.96 -3.53 -11.43
CA THR A 146 12.45 -4.68 -10.66
C THR A 146 11.31 -5.62 -10.28
N VAL A 147 10.18 -5.07 -9.83
CA VAL A 147 8.96 -5.85 -9.51
C VAL A 147 8.46 -6.61 -10.73
N ARG A 148 8.42 -5.96 -11.91
CA ARG A 148 8.00 -6.60 -13.16
C ARG A 148 8.90 -7.79 -13.51
N ARG A 149 10.23 -7.64 -13.44
CA ARG A 149 11.16 -8.75 -13.68
C ARG A 149 10.97 -9.88 -12.68
N ALA A 150 10.79 -9.56 -11.41
CA ALA A 150 10.54 -10.56 -10.38
C ALA A 150 9.25 -11.36 -10.64
N LEU A 151 8.15 -10.70 -11.05
CA LEU A 151 6.90 -11.35 -11.40
C LEU A 151 7.04 -12.25 -12.64
N VAL A 152 7.81 -11.83 -13.64
CA VAL A 152 8.13 -12.66 -14.82
C VAL A 152 8.93 -13.89 -14.40
N ARG A 153 9.99 -13.73 -13.60
CA ARG A 153 10.83 -14.83 -13.10
C ARG A 153 10.08 -15.81 -12.19
N ALA A 154 9.12 -15.30 -11.42
CA ALA A 154 8.24 -16.13 -10.59
C ALA A 154 7.12 -16.83 -11.37
N GLY A 155 7.00 -16.60 -12.70
CA GLY A 155 5.96 -17.20 -13.54
C GLY A 155 4.54 -16.70 -13.26
N GLN A 156 4.42 -15.48 -12.70
CA GLN A 156 3.13 -14.92 -12.29
C GLN A 156 2.68 -13.72 -13.14
N ALA A 157 3.46 -13.35 -14.15
CA ALA A 157 3.24 -12.13 -14.94
C ALA A 157 1.90 -12.15 -15.71
N ASP A 158 1.49 -13.29 -16.23
CA ASP A 158 0.30 -13.42 -17.11
C ASP A 158 -1.02 -13.20 -16.34
N ARG A 159 -1.02 -13.42 -15.01
CA ARG A 159 -2.18 -13.20 -14.16
C ARG A 159 -2.07 -11.94 -13.29
N ALA A 160 -0.97 -11.18 -13.44
CA ALA A 160 -0.72 -9.98 -12.67
C ALA A 160 -1.29 -8.73 -13.34
N TYR A 161 -1.79 -7.81 -12.51
CA TYR A 161 -2.31 -6.51 -12.93
C TYR A 161 -1.64 -5.40 -12.12
N VAL A 162 -1.49 -4.24 -12.71
CA VAL A 162 -1.20 -3.00 -11.99
C VAL A 162 -2.50 -2.20 -11.86
N VAL A 163 -2.89 -1.92 -10.63
CA VAL A 163 -4.06 -1.09 -10.34
C VAL A 163 -3.56 0.26 -9.86
N VAL A 164 -3.94 1.28 -10.61
CA VAL A 164 -3.65 2.68 -10.33
C VAL A 164 -4.90 3.30 -9.73
N ARG A 165 -4.75 4.00 -8.58
CA ARG A 165 -5.84 4.74 -7.93
C ARG A 165 -7.09 3.90 -7.67
N ALA A 166 -6.91 2.67 -7.19
CA ALA A 166 -8.00 1.75 -6.89
C ALA A 166 -9.16 2.44 -6.15
N THR A 167 -10.38 2.30 -6.68
CA THR A 167 -11.63 2.91 -6.16
C THR A 167 -11.65 4.44 -6.09
N MET A 168 -10.73 5.12 -6.78
CA MET A 168 -10.65 6.57 -6.84
C MET A 168 -10.91 7.07 -8.27
N GLU A 169 -11.15 8.37 -8.40
CA GLU A 169 -11.24 9.01 -9.72
C GLU A 169 -9.94 8.80 -10.53
N GLY A 170 -10.08 8.38 -11.78
CA GLY A 170 -8.96 8.03 -12.66
C GLY A 170 -8.39 6.64 -12.37
N GLU A 171 -9.16 5.72 -11.79
CA GLU A 171 -8.80 4.32 -11.64
C GLU A 171 -8.42 3.70 -12.99
N GLN A 172 -7.35 2.90 -12.98
CA GLN A 172 -6.94 2.09 -14.12
C GLN A 172 -6.54 0.69 -13.64
N VAL A 173 -6.96 -0.33 -14.38
CA VAL A 173 -6.55 -1.72 -14.20
C VAL A 173 -5.85 -2.16 -15.47
N ILE A 174 -4.54 -2.41 -15.39
CA ILE A 174 -3.68 -2.65 -16.55
C ILE A 174 -3.00 -4.02 -16.37
N PRO A 175 -3.07 -4.95 -17.34
CA PRO A 175 -2.27 -6.17 -17.32
C PRO A 175 -0.78 -5.83 -17.15
N LEU A 176 -0.06 -6.57 -16.30
CA LEU A 176 1.33 -6.25 -15.93
C LEU A 176 2.24 -6.00 -17.13
N LEU A 177 2.08 -6.82 -18.18
CA LEU A 177 2.94 -6.79 -19.36
C LEU A 177 2.68 -5.59 -20.29
N GLU A 178 1.51 -4.95 -20.16
CA GLU A 178 1.11 -3.77 -20.94
C GLU A 178 1.46 -2.45 -20.24
N VAL A 179 1.92 -2.50 -18.99
CA VAL A 179 2.24 -1.29 -18.23
C VAL A 179 3.48 -0.61 -18.79
N ASP A 180 3.39 0.69 -19.06
CA ASP A 180 4.57 1.53 -19.28
C ASP A 180 5.31 1.76 -17.94
N PRO A 181 6.55 1.27 -17.80
CA PRO A 181 7.30 1.43 -16.55
C PRO A 181 7.55 2.87 -16.12
N ALA A 182 7.58 3.80 -17.08
CA ALA A 182 7.80 5.23 -16.81
C ALA A 182 6.54 5.93 -16.28
N ALA A 183 5.36 5.34 -16.47
CA ALA A 183 4.07 5.93 -16.13
C ALA A 183 3.48 5.47 -14.79
N VAL A 184 4.18 4.60 -14.03
CA VAL A 184 3.65 4.06 -12.76
C VAL A 184 3.67 5.13 -11.66
N PRO A 185 2.51 5.61 -11.19
CA PRO A 185 2.43 6.66 -10.19
C PRO A 185 2.62 6.11 -8.76
N TYR A 186 2.65 7.02 -7.79
CA TYR A 186 2.73 6.66 -6.36
C TYR A 186 1.55 5.78 -5.90
N PHE A 187 0.32 6.13 -6.30
CA PHE A 187 -0.88 5.35 -5.97
C PHE A 187 -1.07 4.18 -6.95
N ALA A 188 -0.16 3.23 -6.91
CA ALA A 188 -0.23 2.02 -7.70
C ALA A 188 0.19 0.79 -6.87
N VAL A 189 -0.48 -0.33 -7.11
CA VAL A 189 -0.14 -1.64 -6.55
C VAL A 189 -0.16 -2.69 -7.65
N ALA A 190 0.71 -3.69 -7.58
CA ALA A 190 0.59 -4.86 -8.45
C ALA A 190 -0.18 -5.94 -7.70
N VAL A 191 -1.21 -6.46 -8.35
CA VAL A 191 -2.09 -7.51 -7.83
C VAL A 191 -1.86 -8.78 -8.64
N VAL A 192 -1.63 -9.87 -7.94
CA VAL A 192 -1.54 -11.22 -8.50
C VAL A 192 -2.67 -12.03 -7.89
N PRO A 193 -3.84 -12.09 -8.51
CA PRO A 193 -4.95 -12.90 -8.02
C PRO A 193 -4.58 -14.38 -7.93
N SER A 194 -5.29 -15.13 -7.11
CA SER A 194 -5.23 -16.59 -7.10
C SER A 194 -5.40 -17.18 -8.51
N PRO A 195 -4.68 -18.24 -8.85
CA PRO A 195 -4.85 -18.88 -10.15
C PRO A 195 -6.25 -19.48 -10.28
N THR A 196 -6.86 -19.33 -11.45
CA THR A 196 -8.12 -20.01 -11.77
C THR A 196 -7.88 -21.48 -12.10
N ASP A 197 -8.92 -22.33 -11.99
CA ASP A 197 -8.85 -23.74 -12.39
C ASP A 197 -8.33 -23.92 -13.81
N SER A 198 -8.62 -23.01 -14.73
CA SER A 198 -8.14 -23.04 -16.11
C SER A 198 -6.65 -22.68 -16.22
N GLU A 199 -6.14 -21.81 -15.37
CA GLU A 199 -4.71 -21.45 -15.31
C GLU A 199 -3.89 -22.58 -14.68
N LEU A 200 -4.43 -23.25 -13.65
CA LEU A 200 -3.82 -24.43 -13.04
C LEU A 200 -3.67 -25.59 -14.04
N ARG A 201 -4.68 -25.85 -14.86
CA ARG A 201 -4.63 -26.90 -15.88
C ARG A 201 -3.55 -26.62 -16.95
N ARG A 202 -3.41 -25.38 -17.42
CA ARG A 202 -2.37 -25.00 -18.39
C ARG A 202 -0.96 -25.18 -17.86
N SER A 203 -0.72 -24.87 -16.57
CA SER A 203 0.59 -25.02 -15.95
C SER A 203 1.00 -26.50 -15.81
N THR A 204 0.05 -27.40 -15.57
CA THR A 204 0.28 -28.85 -15.53
C THR A 204 0.56 -29.45 -16.90
N GLU A 205 -0.15 -29.04 -17.93
CA GLU A 205 0.05 -29.50 -19.30
C GLU A 205 1.41 -29.08 -19.90
N GLY A 206 1.82 -27.82 -19.67
CA GLY A 206 3.12 -27.29 -20.12
C GLY A 206 4.33 -27.90 -19.40
N SER A 207 4.16 -28.51 -18.23
CA SER A 207 5.22 -29.21 -17.50
C SER A 207 5.49 -30.60 -18.07
N VAL A 208 4.47 -31.25 -18.62
CA VAL A 208 4.59 -32.60 -19.20
C VAL A 208 5.29 -32.57 -20.57
N GLU A 209 5.12 -31.50 -21.37
CA GLU A 209 5.78 -31.37 -22.67
C GLU A 209 7.28 -31.05 -22.57
N ARG A 210 7.77 -30.47 -21.49
CA ARG A 210 9.21 -30.19 -21.30
C ARG A 210 10.02 -31.36 -20.72
N SER A 211 9.36 -32.45 -20.38
CA SER A 211 9.99 -33.68 -19.83
C SER A 211 10.09 -34.81 -20.84
N LYS A 212 9.83 -34.55 -22.12
CA LYS A 212 10.04 -35.46 -23.26
C LYS A 212 11.12 -34.87 -24.16
#